data_27a60a985d972393f5f3f7eb6580f22f
#
_entry.id   27a60a985d972393f5f3f7eb6580f22f
#
_cell.length_a   1.000
_cell.length_b   1.000
_cell.length_c   1.000
_cell.angle_alpha   90.00
_cell.angle_beta   90.00
_cell.angle_gamma   90.00
#
_symmetry.space_group_name_H-M   'P 1'
#
loop_
_entity.id
_entity.type
_entity.pdbx_description
1 polymer ?
#
loop_
_entity_poly.entity_id
_entity_poly.type
_entity_poly.pdbx_seq_one_letter_code
_entity_poly.pdbx_strand_id
1 'polypeptide(L)'
;LRAQGANTGTIHVVARNGYLAGVQAYLDAGVDINARDENGATPLHWAARYGQKQIVELLINRGAKVNAKDNSGSTPLDRATQGSHTAIAELLRAQGANTGTIHVVARNGYLSGVQAYLDAGVDINARDENGSTPLHWAALEGHKDIVELLINQGAQVNAKDNTANTPLDLAIRYEKLAIAELLRAQGANTGTIHGVARNGYLAGVHAYLDAGVGINARVES
;
A
#
# COMPACT_ATOMS: atom_id res chain seq x y z
N LEU A 1 -27.76 -28.20 24.12
CA LEU A 1 -27.24 -28.52 22.77
C LEU A 1 -26.01 -27.66 22.53
N ARG A 2 -24.83 -28.24 22.78
CA ARG A 2 -23.54 -27.60 22.40
C ARG A 2 -23.48 -27.60 20.88
N ALA A 3 -23.47 -26.39 20.27
CA ALA A 3 -23.20 -26.23 18.86
C ALA A 3 -21.77 -26.72 18.59
N GLN A 4 -21.70 -27.83 17.86
CA GLN A 4 -20.42 -28.36 17.36
C GLN A 4 -19.85 -27.40 16.32
N GLY A 5 -18.56 -27.01 16.49
CA GLY A 5 -17.76 -26.45 15.40
C GLY A 5 -17.64 -24.93 15.35
N ALA A 6 -17.86 -24.19 16.43
CA ALA A 6 -17.44 -22.80 16.48
C ALA A 6 -15.91 -22.75 16.48
N ASN A 7 -15.33 -22.37 15.35
CA ASN A 7 -13.94 -21.97 15.28
C ASN A 7 -13.73 -20.83 16.30
N THR A 8 -13.03 -21.12 17.40
CA THR A 8 -12.85 -20.25 18.57
C THR A 8 -11.84 -19.12 18.31
N GLY A 9 -11.85 -18.57 17.10
CA GLY A 9 -11.08 -17.39 16.75
C GLY A 9 -11.81 -16.10 17.10
N THR A 10 -11.13 -14.99 16.91
CA THR A 10 -11.71 -13.64 17.05
C THR A 10 -12.72 -13.36 15.94
N ILE A 11 -13.54 -12.29 16.09
CA ILE A 11 -14.45 -11.83 15.04
C ILE A 11 -13.72 -11.63 13.70
N HIS A 12 -12.43 -11.29 13.70
CA HIS A 12 -11.59 -11.14 12.51
C HIS A 12 -11.41 -12.48 11.78
N VAL A 13 -11.15 -13.57 12.52
CA VAL A 13 -10.96 -14.91 11.95
C VAL A 13 -12.25 -15.43 11.31
N VAL A 14 -13.39 -15.28 11.98
CA VAL A 14 -14.67 -15.72 11.42
C VAL A 14 -15.10 -14.88 10.24
N ALA A 15 -14.78 -13.56 10.24
CA ALA A 15 -15.02 -12.67 9.10
C ALA A 15 -14.15 -13.05 7.90
N ARG A 16 -12.86 -13.33 8.12
CA ARG A 16 -11.92 -13.82 7.10
C ARG A 16 -12.39 -15.12 6.45
N ASN A 17 -12.84 -16.07 7.28
CA ASN A 17 -13.15 -17.43 6.83
C ASN A 17 -14.58 -17.58 6.25
N GLY A 18 -15.37 -16.52 6.22
CA GLY A 18 -16.71 -16.55 5.65
C GLY A 18 -17.79 -17.12 6.57
N TYR A 19 -17.53 -17.23 7.87
CA TYR A 19 -18.49 -17.77 8.83
C TYR A 19 -19.52 -16.71 9.27
N LEU A 20 -20.54 -16.48 8.44
CA LEU A 20 -21.56 -15.45 8.66
C LEU A 20 -22.22 -15.60 10.04
N ALA A 21 -22.66 -16.81 10.41
CA ALA A 21 -23.27 -17.08 11.72
C ALA A 21 -22.31 -16.80 12.88
N GLY A 22 -21.00 -17.02 12.69
CA GLY A 22 -19.99 -16.70 13.68
C GLY A 22 -19.84 -15.19 13.88
N VAL A 23 -19.80 -14.40 12.80
CA VAL A 23 -19.77 -12.94 12.89
C VAL A 23 -21.01 -12.42 13.60
N GLN A 24 -22.20 -12.92 13.22
CA GLN A 24 -23.46 -12.56 13.86
C GLN A 24 -23.43 -12.82 15.38
N ALA A 25 -22.99 -14.01 15.79
CA ALA A 25 -22.92 -14.39 17.20
C ALA A 25 -21.95 -13.48 18.01
N TYR A 26 -20.82 -13.08 17.43
CA TYR A 26 -19.90 -12.14 18.07
C TYR A 26 -20.53 -10.75 18.24
N LEU A 27 -21.23 -10.26 17.22
CA LEU A 27 -21.91 -8.96 17.28
C LEU A 27 -23.05 -8.97 18.29
N ASP A 28 -23.84 -10.04 18.35
CA ASP A 28 -24.95 -10.20 19.29
C ASP A 28 -24.44 -10.36 20.74
N ALA A 29 -23.21 -10.86 20.92
CA ALA A 29 -22.53 -10.90 22.22
C ALA A 29 -21.87 -9.54 22.59
N GLY A 30 -22.07 -8.48 21.81
CA GLY A 30 -21.58 -7.14 22.09
C GLY A 30 -20.11 -6.89 21.74
N VAL A 31 -19.49 -7.75 20.94
CA VAL A 31 -18.13 -7.49 20.43
C VAL A 31 -18.16 -6.28 19.52
N ASP A 32 -17.20 -5.36 19.71
CA ASP A 32 -17.10 -4.15 18.88
C ASP A 32 -16.93 -4.53 17.40
N ILE A 33 -17.87 -4.09 16.58
CA ILE A 33 -17.87 -4.29 15.12
C ILE A 33 -16.63 -3.69 14.44
N ASN A 34 -16.01 -2.69 15.07
CA ASN A 34 -14.79 -2.03 14.60
C ASN A 34 -13.55 -2.44 15.42
N ALA A 35 -13.62 -3.57 16.16
CA ALA A 35 -12.46 -4.09 16.88
C ALA A 35 -11.25 -4.19 15.94
N ARG A 36 -10.08 -3.80 16.45
CA ARG A 36 -8.82 -3.78 15.68
C ARG A 36 -7.94 -4.95 16.13
N ASP A 37 -7.39 -5.68 15.17
CA ASP A 37 -6.39 -6.70 15.45
C ASP A 37 -4.97 -6.08 15.60
N GLU A 38 -3.94 -6.92 15.71
CA GLU A 38 -2.53 -6.51 15.84
C GLU A 38 -2.05 -5.63 14.67
N ASN A 39 -2.62 -5.82 13.48
CA ASN A 39 -2.33 -5.03 12.28
C ASN A 39 -3.23 -3.78 12.18
N GLY A 40 -4.05 -3.52 13.19
CA GLY A 40 -5.04 -2.45 13.18
C GLY A 40 -6.20 -2.69 12.22
N ALA A 41 -6.31 -3.87 11.63
CA ALA A 41 -7.38 -4.23 10.71
C ALA A 41 -8.68 -4.54 11.47
N THR A 42 -9.82 -4.11 10.92
CA THR A 42 -11.16 -4.43 11.44
C THR A 42 -11.71 -5.70 10.78
N PRO A 43 -12.78 -6.32 11.31
CA PRO A 43 -13.45 -7.44 10.64
C PRO A 43 -13.83 -7.15 9.20
N LEU A 44 -14.21 -5.89 8.89
CA LEU A 44 -14.55 -5.45 7.53
C LEU A 44 -13.34 -5.49 6.57
N HIS A 45 -12.12 -5.18 7.05
CA HIS A 45 -10.90 -5.32 6.24
C HIS A 45 -10.69 -6.78 5.83
N TRP A 46 -10.85 -7.72 6.77
CA TRP A 46 -10.67 -9.14 6.52
C TRP A 46 -11.74 -9.71 5.60
N ALA A 47 -13.01 -9.39 5.85
CA ALA A 47 -14.12 -9.81 4.98
C ALA A 47 -13.93 -9.28 3.55
N ALA A 48 -13.53 -8.02 3.41
CA ALA A 48 -13.29 -7.40 2.11
C ALA A 48 -12.11 -8.05 1.36
N ARG A 49 -10.98 -8.31 2.05
CA ARG A 49 -9.78 -8.94 1.48
C ARG A 49 -10.03 -10.35 0.94
N TYR A 50 -10.90 -11.11 1.63
CA TYR A 50 -11.13 -12.52 1.32
C TYR A 50 -12.45 -12.79 0.58
N GLY A 51 -13.09 -11.75 0.05
CA GLY A 51 -14.24 -11.91 -0.83
C GLY A 51 -15.55 -12.27 -0.13
N GLN A 52 -15.65 -12.03 1.17
CA GLN A 52 -16.80 -12.47 1.99
C GLN A 52 -17.97 -11.49 1.88
N LYS A 53 -18.61 -11.42 0.70
CA LYS A 53 -19.62 -10.41 0.37
C LYS A 53 -20.75 -10.32 1.39
N GLN A 54 -21.33 -11.45 1.82
CA GLN A 54 -22.43 -11.46 2.79
C GLN A 54 -22.01 -10.89 4.15
N ILE A 55 -20.76 -11.12 4.56
CA ILE A 55 -20.21 -10.56 5.80
C ILE A 55 -19.95 -9.07 5.64
N VAL A 56 -19.45 -8.64 4.49
CA VAL A 56 -19.29 -7.19 4.18
C VAL A 56 -20.63 -6.49 4.28
N GLU A 57 -21.68 -7.03 3.64
CA GLU A 57 -23.04 -6.50 3.71
C GLU A 57 -23.57 -6.44 5.15
N LEU A 58 -23.40 -7.53 5.92
CA LEU A 58 -23.79 -7.58 7.33
C LEU A 58 -23.10 -6.50 8.16
N LEU A 59 -21.78 -6.42 8.04
CA LEU A 59 -20.96 -5.46 8.82
C LEU A 59 -21.34 -4.01 8.47
N ILE A 60 -21.53 -3.69 7.19
CA ILE A 60 -21.97 -2.35 6.77
C ILE A 60 -23.35 -2.02 7.33
N ASN A 61 -24.31 -2.93 7.19
CA ASN A 61 -25.69 -2.74 7.70
C ASN A 61 -25.76 -2.60 9.23
N ARG A 62 -24.75 -3.12 9.94
CA ARG A 62 -24.60 -2.98 11.39
C ARG A 62 -23.73 -1.80 11.82
N GLY A 63 -23.34 -0.91 10.88
CA GLY A 63 -22.64 0.35 11.15
C GLY A 63 -21.12 0.23 11.25
N ALA A 64 -20.52 -0.75 10.60
CA ALA A 64 -19.05 -0.81 10.49
C ALA A 64 -18.50 0.44 9.81
N LYS A 65 -17.35 0.92 10.28
CA LYS A 65 -16.65 2.07 9.71
C LYS A 65 -16.02 1.69 8.37
N VAL A 66 -16.68 2.04 7.26
CA VAL A 66 -16.25 1.69 5.89
C VAL A 66 -14.91 2.29 5.50
N ASN A 67 -14.48 3.38 6.15
CA ASN A 67 -13.21 4.09 5.90
C ASN A 67 -12.19 3.92 7.03
N ALA A 68 -12.34 2.89 7.89
CA ALA A 68 -11.33 2.59 8.89
C ALA A 68 -9.98 2.31 8.20
N LYS A 69 -8.90 2.84 8.75
CA LYS A 69 -7.54 2.59 8.26
C LYS A 69 -6.84 1.60 9.19
N ASP A 70 -6.20 0.59 8.64
CA ASP A 70 -5.29 -0.29 9.40
C ASP A 70 -3.93 0.39 9.65
N ASN A 71 -2.98 -0.31 10.25
CA ASN A 71 -1.66 0.25 10.58
C ASN A 71 -0.82 0.59 9.33
N SER A 72 -1.15 0.06 8.16
CA SER A 72 -0.53 0.41 6.87
C SER A 72 -1.23 1.58 6.16
N GLY A 73 -2.30 2.12 6.76
CA GLY A 73 -3.13 3.16 6.16
C GLY A 73 -4.16 2.63 5.15
N SER A 74 -4.25 1.31 4.94
CA SER A 74 -5.20 0.70 4.01
C SER A 74 -6.61 0.70 4.59
N THR A 75 -7.59 0.90 3.72
CA THR A 75 -9.02 0.82 4.03
C THR A 75 -9.60 -0.55 3.63
N PRO A 76 -10.82 -0.91 4.04
CA PRO A 76 -11.51 -2.10 3.53
C PRO A 76 -11.63 -2.14 2.01
N LEU A 77 -11.79 -0.97 1.36
CA LEU A 77 -11.84 -0.87 -0.10
C LEU A 77 -10.49 -1.22 -0.74
N ASP A 78 -9.37 -0.76 -0.16
CA ASP A 78 -8.02 -1.15 -0.61
C ASP A 78 -7.83 -2.66 -0.48
N ARG A 79 -8.32 -3.27 0.61
CA ARG A 79 -8.25 -4.72 0.83
C ARG A 79 -9.11 -5.52 -0.16
N ALA A 80 -10.31 -5.01 -0.52
CA ALA A 80 -11.14 -5.61 -1.56
C ALA A 80 -10.45 -5.58 -2.93
N THR A 81 -9.83 -4.44 -3.25
CA THR A 81 -9.08 -4.25 -4.51
C THR A 81 -7.86 -5.19 -4.56
N GLN A 82 -7.11 -5.31 -3.45
CA GLN A 82 -6.01 -6.26 -3.33
C GLN A 82 -6.44 -7.72 -3.57
N GLY A 83 -7.63 -8.08 -3.06
CA GLY A 83 -8.21 -9.41 -3.26
C GLY A 83 -8.85 -9.60 -4.64
N SER A 84 -8.83 -8.59 -5.51
CA SER A 84 -9.53 -8.57 -6.82
C SER A 84 -11.04 -8.80 -6.70
N HIS A 85 -11.65 -8.40 -5.58
CA HIS A 85 -13.08 -8.58 -5.30
C HIS A 85 -13.90 -7.37 -5.77
N THR A 86 -14.07 -7.24 -7.09
CA THR A 86 -14.71 -6.09 -7.75
C THR A 86 -16.11 -5.79 -7.19
N ALA A 87 -16.95 -6.80 -7.01
CA ALA A 87 -18.31 -6.61 -6.48
C ALA A 87 -18.32 -6.03 -5.05
N ILE A 88 -17.35 -6.41 -4.22
CA ILE A 88 -17.19 -5.86 -2.86
C ILE A 88 -16.66 -4.43 -2.94
N ALA A 89 -15.71 -4.16 -3.83
CA ALA A 89 -15.19 -2.82 -4.04
C ALA A 89 -16.30 -1.85 -4.48
N GLU A 90 -17.16 -2.26 -5.40
CA GLU A 90 -18.34 -1.48 -5.84
C GLU A 90 -19.33 -1.25 -4.68
N LEU A 91 -19.63 -2.30 -3.90
CA LEU A 91 -20.49 -2.19 -2.72
C LEU A 91 -19.94 -1.18 -1.71
N LEU A 92 -18.64 -1.27 -1.39
CA LEU A 92 -17.99 -0.34 -0.47
C LEU A 92 -18.02 1.11 -1.00
N ARG A 93 -17.76 1.33 -2.30
CA ARG A 93 -17.85 2.67 -2.92
C ARG A 93 -19.26 3.23 -2.83
N ALA A 94 -20.29 2.41 -3.09
CA ALA A 94 -21.69 2.82 -2.94
C ALA A 94 -22.03 3.25 -1.51
N GLN A 95 -21.30 2.77 -0.52
CA GLN A 95 -21.43 3.14 0.90
C GLN A 95 -20.48 4.28 1.31
N GLY A 96 -19.90 5.01 0.37
CA GLY A 96 -19.00 6.13 0.62
C GLY A 96 -17.60 5.73 1.07
N ALA A 97 -17.18 4.50 0.77
CA ALA A 97 -15.81 4.10 1.03
C ALA A 97 -14.84 4.88 0.15
N ASN A 98 -13.83 5.46 0.80
CA ASN A 98 -12.70 6.08 0.13
C ASN A 98 -11.54 5.09 0.10
N THR A 99 -10.82 5.07 -0.97
CA THR A 99 -9.50 4.46 -1.01
C THR A 99 -8.53 5.28 -0.16
N GLY A 100 -7.48 4.68 0.38
CA GLY A 100 -6.48 5.38 1.19
C GLY A 100 -5.84 6.53 0.42
N THR A 101 -4.87 6.24 -0.41
CA THR A 101 -4.24 7.16 -1.39
C THR A 101 -3.53 6.31 -2.43
N ILE A 102 -3.21 6.89 -3.59
CA ILE A 102 -2.38 6.21 -4.60
C ILE A 102 -1.03 5.76 -4.02
N HIS A 103 -0.50 6.49 -3.03
CA HIS A 103 0.74 6.14 -2.32
C HIS A 103 0.59 4.83 -1.53
N VAL A 104 -0.53 4.66 -0.81
CA VAL A 104 -0.82 3.45 -0.02
C VAL A 104 -0.94 2.23 -0.91
N VAL A 105 -1.66 2.33 -2.03
CA VAL A 105 -1.81 1.20 -2.96
C VAL A 105 -0.51 0.88 -3.68
N ALA A 106 0.29 1.89 -4.03
CA ALA A 106 1.62 1.71 -4.62
C ALA A 106 2.60 1.04 -3.64
N ARG A 107 2.60 1.48 -2.37
CA ARG A 107 3.39 0.89 -1.29
C ARG A 107 3.05 -0.57 -1.03
N ASN A 108 1.76 -0.90 -1.06
CA ASN A 108 1.26 -2.24 -0.72
C ASN A 108 1.26 -3.23 -1.91
N GLY A 109 1.74 -2.80 -3.08
CA GLY A 109 1.83 -3.68 -4.26
C GLY A 109 0.50 -3.92 -4.98
N TYR A 110 -0.48 -3.01 -4.84
CA TYR A 110 -1.81 -3.19 -5.43
C TYR A 110 -1.89 -2.58 -6.81
N LEU A 111 -1.41 -3.31 -7.82
CA LEU A 111 -1.35 -2.84 -9.21
C LEU A 111 -2.72 -2.34 -9.71
N SER A 112 -3.78 -3.15 -9.51
CA SER A 112 -5.14 -2.76 -9.90
C SER A 112 -5.66 -1.54 -9.14
N GLY A 113 -5.20 -1.33 -7.91
CA GLY A 113 -5.50 -0.14 -7.12
C GLY A 113 -4.83 1.10 -7.69
N VAL A 114 -3.54 1.02 -8.05
CA VAL A 114 -2.82 2.12 -8.71
C VAL A 114 -3.52 2.49 -10.01
N GLN A 115 -3.84 1.50 -10.88
CA GLN A 115 -4.55 1.75 -12.13
C GLN A 115 -5.90 2.45 -11.89
N ALA A 116 -6.69 1.99 -10.93
CA ALA A 116 -7.99 2.60 -10.62
C ALA A 116 -7.88 4.06 -10.18
N TYR A 117 -6.80 4.44 -9.45
CA TYR A 117 -6.55 5.83 -9.11
C TYR A 117 -6.19 6.68 -10.34
N LEU A 118 -5.35 6.15 -11.22
CA LEU A 118 -4.96 6.84 -12.45
C LEU A 118 -6.16 7.02 -13.39
N ASP A 119 -7.00 6.00 -13.55
CA ASP A 119 -8.24 6.06 -14.32
C ASP A 119 -9.24 7.08 -13.74
N ALA A 120 -9.21 7.29 -12.43
CA ALA A 120 -10.01 8.33 -11.76
C ALA A 120 -9.40 9.74 -11.85
N GLY A 121 -8.28 9.90 -12.56
CA GLY A 121 -7.64 11.20 -12.80
C GLY A 121 -6.80 11.71 -11.62
N VAL A 122 -6.40 10.83 -10.70
CA VAL A 122 -5.45 11.21 -9.64
C VAL A 122 -4.09 11.47 -10.24
N ASP A 123 -3.44 12.56 -9.82
CA ASP A 123 -2.12 12.92 -10.29
C ASP A 123 -1.10 11.80 -10.00
N ILE A 124 -0.50 11.27 -11.06
CA ILE A 124 0.52 10.21 -10.99
C ILE A 124 1.75 10.62 -10.17
N ASN A 125 2.00 11.93 -10.08
CA ASN A 125 3.10 12.55 -9.32
C ASN A 125 2.63 13.18 -8.01
N ALA A 126 1.42 12.86 -7.54
CA ALA A 126 0.92 13.34 -6.26
C ALA A 126 1.96 13.11 -5.16
N ARG A 127 2.11 14.09 -4.26
CA ARG A 127 3.09 14.05 -3.17
C ARG A 127 2.39 13.84 -1.83
N ASP A 128 2.92 12.93 -1.02
CA ASP A 128 2.47 12.74 0.35
C ASP A 128 3.13 13.76 1.32
N GLU A 129 2.89 13.61 2.62
CA GLU A 129 3.44 14.47 3.68
C GLU A 129 4.98 14.48 3.70
N ASN A 130 5.62 13.40 3.23
CA ASN A 130 7.07 13.28 3.11
C ASN A 130 7.59 13.80 1.76
N GLY A 131 6.71 14.33 0.91
CA GLY A 131 7.03 14.72 -0.46
C GLY A 131 7.26 13.54 -1.40
N SER A 132 7.01 12.30 -0.95
CA SER A 132 7.18 11.09 -1.76
C SER A 132 6.05 10.94 -2.76
N THR A 133 6.37 10.51 -3.99
CA THR A 133 5.40 10.15 -5.02
C THR A 133 5.04 8.66 -4.94
N PRO A 134 3.99 8.18 -5.62
CA PRO A 134 3.69 6.75 -5.72
C PRO A 134 4.88 5.91 -6.19
N LEU A 135 5.70 6.48 -7.12
CA LEU A 135 6.89 5.82 -7.64
C LEU A 135 7.97 5.62 -6.56
N HIS A 136 8.13 6.56 -5.61
CA HIS A 136 9.02 6.38 -4.46
C HIS A 136 8.63 5.16 -3.64
N TRP A 137 7.35 5.01 -3.31
CA TRP A 137 6.84 3.90 -2.51
C TRP A 137 6.94 2.57 -3.24
N ALA A 138 6.57 2.52 -4.53
CA ALA A 138 6.71 1.32 -5.33
C ALA A 138 8.18 0.87 -5.46
N ALA A 139 9.11 1.83 -5.62
CA ALA A 139 10.54 1.56 -5.72
C ALA A 139 11.13 1.07 -4.38
N LEU A 140 10.74 1.71 -3.27
CA LEU A 140 11.16 1.33 -1.91
C LEU A 140 10.78 -0.12 -1.57
N GLU A 141 9.55 -0.50 -1.87
CA GLU A 141 9.02 -1.84 -1.53
C GLU A 141 9.40 -2.91 -2.58
N GLY A 142 9.78 -2.49 -3.81
CA GLY A 142 10.23 -3.41 -4.86
C GLY A 142 9.12 -3.93 -5.76
N HIS A 143 8.02 -3.19 -5.90
CA HIS A 143 6.87 -3.57 -6.73
C HIS A 143 7.11 -3.25 -8.20
N LYS A 144 7.78 -4.16 -8.89
CA LYS A 144 8.24 -3.98 -10.28
C LYS A 144 7.10 -3.60 -11.22
N ASP A 145 6.00 -4.33 -11.19
CA ASP A 145 4.86 -4.12 -12.09
C ASP A 145 4.25 -2.71 -11.92
N ILE A 146 4.24 -2.20 -10.68
CA ILE A 146 3.77 -0.84 -10.38
C ILE A 146 4.77 0.20 -10.86
N VAL A 147 6.08 -0.05 -10.67
CA VAL A 147 7.13 0.84 -11.19
C VAL A 147 7.02 0.95 -12.71
N GLU A 148 6.89 -0.18 -13.42
CA GLU A 148 6.70 -0.21 -14.87
C GLU A 148 5.41 0.53 -15.29
N LEU A 149 4.29 0.29 -14.62
CA LEU A 149 3.03 0.98 -14.88
C LEU A 149 3.19 2.50 -14.73
N LEU A 150 3.73 2.96 -13.61
CA LEU A 150 3.89 4.39 -13.32
C LEU A 150 4.82 5.06 -14.33
N ILE A 151 5.95 4.45 -14.68
CA ILE A 151 6.88 4.98 -15.68
C ILE A 151 6.21 5.07 -17.06
N ASN A 152 5.54 4.01 -17.49
CA ASN A 152 4.87 3.96 -18.79
C ASN A 152 3.75 5.01 -18.92
N GLN A 153 3.16 5.43 -17.81
CA GLN A 153 2.15 6.47 -17.75
C GLN A 153 2.70 7.88 -17.44
N GLY A 154 4.03 8.06 -17.46
CA GLY A 154 4.68 9.35 -17.39
C GLY A 154 5.02 9.84 -15.99
N ALA A 155 5.18 8.95 -15.01
CA ALA A 155 5.69 9.34 -13.69
C ALA A 155 7.09 9.98 -13.79
N GLN A 156 7.32 11.00 -12.96
CA GLN A 156 8.60 11.69 -12.87
C GLN A 156 9.64 10.78 -12.18
N VAL A 157 10.49 10.14 -12.97
CA VAL A 157 11.51 9.17 -12.47
C VAL A 157 12.57 9.81 -11.56
N ASN A 158 12.77 11.12 -11.65
CA ASN A 158 13.75 11.90 -10.89
C ASN A 158 13.09 12.83 -9.84
N ALA A 159 11.82 12.60 -9.49
CA ALA A 159 11.18 13.34 -8.41
C ALA A 159 11.98 13.19 -7.11
N LYS A 160 12.13 14.28 -6.34
CA LYS A 160 12.81 14.25 -5.04
C LYS A 160 11.80 14.36 -3.91
N ASP A 161 11.92 13.51 -2.89
CA ASP A 161 11.17 13.66 -1.64
C ASP A 161 11.70 14.83 -0.79
N ASN A 162 11.13 15.08 0.39
CA ASN A 162 11.55 16.18 1.28
C ASN A 162 12.98 15.98 1.84
N THR A 163 13.56 14.80 1.71
CA THR A 163 14.93 14.48 2.11
C THR A 163 15.87 14.38 0.90
N ALA A 164 15.41 14.86 -0.26
CA ALA A 164 16.11 14.86 -1.54
C ALA A 164 16.43 13.47 -2.12
N ASN A 165 15.79 12.40 -1.62
CA ASN A 165 15.91 11.09 -2.27
C ASN A 165 15.04 11.03 -3.52
N THR A 166 15.54 10.34 -4.55
CA THR A 166 14.78 9.93 -5.72
C THR A 166 14.25 8.49 -5.54
N PRO A 167 13.31 8.02 -6.37
CA PRO A 167 12.91 6.60 -6.39
C PRO A 167 14.10 5.66 -6.55
N LEU A 168 15.11 6.04 -7.35
CA LEU A 168 16.33 5.26 -7.52
C LEU A 168 17.15 5.17 -6.24
N ASP A 169 17.28 6.26 -5.47
CA ASP A 169 17.99 6.26 -4.18
C ASP A 169 17.33 5.28 -3.20
N LEU A 170 16.00 5.25 -3.16
CA LEU A 170 15.26 4.32 -2.31
C LEU A 170 15.45 2.87 -2.78
N ALA A 171 15.35 2.61 -4.09
CA ALA A 171 15.59 1.28 -4.63
C ALA A 171 17.00 0.75 -4.28
N ILE A 172 18.03 1.59 -4.39
CA ILE A 172 19.41 1.24 -4.01
C ILE A 172 19.50 1.00 -2.50
N ARG A 173 18.97 1.92 -1.68
CA ARG A 173 19.02 1.84 -0.21
C ARG A 173 18.39 0.56 0.33
N TYR A 174 17.29 0.12 -0.27
CA TYR A 174 16.53 -1.06 0.16
C TYR A 174 16.82 -2.29 -0.70
N GLU A 175 17.97 -2.31 -1.40
CA GLU A 175 18.50 -3.45 -2.16
C GLU A 175 17.54 -4.00 -3.24
N LYS A 176 16.70 -3.13 -3.82
CA LYS A 176 15.78 -3.47 -4.91
C LYS A 176 16.50 -3.39 -6.25
N LEU A 177 17.50 -4.26 -6.48
CA LEU A 177 18.42 -4.17 -7.62
C LEU A 177 17.69 -4.14 -8.97
N ALA A 178 16.72 -5.02 -9.19
CA ALA A 178 15.95 -5.05 -10.44
C ALA A 178 15.19 -3.74 -10.70
N ILE A 179 14.69 -3.09 -9.64
CA ILE A 179 14.04 -1.77 -9.73
C ILE A 179 15.07 -0.68 -10.03
N ALA A 180 16.23 -0.74 -9.39
CA ALA A 180 17.31 0.22 -9.65
C ALA A 180 17.80 0.16 -11.12
N GLU A 181 17.94 -1.04 -11.67
CA GLU A 181 18.28 -1.24 -13.08
C GLU A 181 17.19 -0.70 -14.02
N LEU A 182 15.93 -1.01 -13.73
CA LEU A 182 14.78 -0.51 -14.48
C LEU A 182 14.73 1.01 -14.49
N LEU A 183 14.86 1.66 -13.32
CA LEU A 183 14.85 3.11 -13.20
C LEU A 183 16.02 3.76 -13.95
N ARG A 184 17.26 3.19 -13.87
CA ARG A 184 18.40 3.67 -14.63
C ARG A 184 18.17 3.58 -16.14
N ALA A 185 17.60 2.50 -16.62
CA ALA A 185 17.26 2.34 -18.04
C ALA A 185 16.27 3.41 -18.53
N GLN A 186 15.48 3.99 -17.62
CA GLN A 186 14.54 5.07 -17.90
C GLN A 186 15.11 6.47 -17.60
N GLY A 187 16.43 6.60 -17.48
CA GLY A 187 17.11 7.88 -17.25
C GLY A 187 17.01 8.42 -15.83
N ALA A 188 16.72 7.54 -14.85
CA ALA A 188 16.75 7.95 -13.46
C ALA A 188 18.19 8.28 -13.02
N ASN A 189 18.33 9.43 -12.36
CA ASN A 189 19.54 9.88 -11.72
C ASN A 189 19.44 9.69 -10.21
N THR A 190 20.57 9.42 -9.58
CA THR A 190 20.68 9.42 -8.13
C THR A 190 20.60 10.86 -7.61
N GLY A 191 19.87 11.04 -6.49
CA GLY A 191 19.65 12.37 -5.91
C GLY A 191 20.95 13.01 -5.42
N THR A 192 21.61 12.37 -4.45
CA THR A 192 22.94 12.79 -4.00
C THR A 192 23.67 11.63 -3.31
N ILE A 193 24.98 11.47 -3.63
CA ILE A 193 25.88 10.56 -2.90
C ILE A 193 25.93 10.88 -1.41
N HIS A 194 25.77 12.16 -1.05
CA HIS A 194 25.79 12.64 0.33
C HIS A 194 24.62 12.10 1.16
N GLY A 195 23.42 11.96 0.58
CA GLY A 195 22.26 11.37 1.25
C GLY A 195 22.50 9.91 1.62
N VAL A 196 23.10 9.15 0.73
CA VAL A 196 23.45 7.74 0.93
C VAL A 196 24.58 7.59 1.95
N ALA A 197 25.61 8.40 1.83
CA ALA A 197 26.76 8.40 2.77
C ALA A 197 26.36 8.82 4.19
N ARG A 198 25.49 9.83 4.34
CA ARG A 198 25.00 10.29 5.65
C ARG A 198 24.28 9.17 6.42
N ASN A 199 23.58 8.29 5.72
CA ASN A 199 22.84 7.19 6.33
C ASN A 199 23.71 5.95 6.58
N GLY A 200 25.04 6.02 6.38
CA GLY A 200 25.97 4.92 6.64
C GLY A 200 25.83 3.72 5.72
N TYR A 201 25.19 3.89 4.56
CA TYR A 201 24.87 2.79 3.67
C TYR A 201 26.00 2.53 2.66
N LEU A 202 26.95 1.66 3.05
CA LEU A 202 28.17 1.38 2.28
C LEU A 202 27.89 0.84 0.87
N ALA A 203 26.95 -0.12 0.73
CA ALA A 203 26.59 -0.69 -0.58
C ALA A 203 25.99 0.38 -1.50
N GLY A 204 25.21 1.31 -0.96
CA GLY A 204 24.71 2.44 -1.72
C GLY A 204 25.81 3.36 -2.19
N VAL A 205 26.82 3.65 -1.37
CA VAL A 205 28.00 4.45 -1.77
C VAL A 205 28.75 3.77 -2.91
N HIS A 206 28.96 2.46 -2.85
CA HIS A 206 29.57 1.69 -3.92
C HIS A 206 28.75 1.79 -5.21
N ALA A 207 27.43 1.62 -5.14
CA ALA A 207 26.55 1.75 -6.31
C ALA A 207 26.62 3.15 -6.97
N TYR A 208 26.79 4.21 -6.17
CA TYR A 208 27.03 5.57 -6.71
C TYR A 208 28.38 5.71 -7.40
N LEU A 209 29.42 5.13 -6.82
CA LEU A 209 30.76 5.15 -7.40
C LEU A 209 30.82 4.35 -8.71
N ASP A 210 30.18 3.19 -8.74
CA ASP A 210 30.08 2.34 -9.94
C ASP A 210 29.27 3.02 -11.06
N ALA A 211 28.31 3.87 -10.68
CA ALA A 211 27.57 4.70 -11.62
C ALA A 211 28.35 5.95 -12.11
N GLY A 212 29.62 6.08 -11.74
CA GLY A 212 30.51 7.16 -12.19
C GLY A 212 30.29 8.52 -11.49
N VAL A 213 29.61 8.54 -10.34
CA VAL A 213 29.46 9.76 -9.55
C VAL A 213 30.77 10.03 -8.80
N GLY A 214 31.42 11.15 -9.09
CA GLY A 214 32.71 11.53 -8.49
C GLY A 214 32.61 11.65 -6.97
N ILE A 215 33.61 11.14 -6.26
CA ILE A 215 33.73 11.17 -4.78
C ILE A 215 33.69 12.62 -4.23
N ASN A 216 34.09 13.59 -5.03
CA ASN A 216 34.19 15.02 -4.67
C ASN A 216 32.99 15.86 -5.12
N ALA A 217 31.83 15.25 -5.40
CA ALA A 217 30.63 16.00 -5.72
C ALA A 217 30.30 17.01 -4.60
N ARG A 218 30.25 18.31 -4.93
CA ARG A 218 29.92 19.36 -3.97
C ARG A 218 28.43 19.39 -3.70
N VAL A 219 28.05 19.64 -2.45
CA VAL A 219 26.67 19.98 -2.10
C VAL A 219 26.42 21.39 -2.64
N GLU A 220 25.53 21.52 -3.61
CA GLU A 220 25.02 22.84 -3.98
C GLU A 220 24.20 23.38 -2.80
N SER A 221 24.60 24.50 -2.27
CA SER A 221 24.01 25.21 -1.13
C SER A 221 22.75 25.96 -1.55
#